data_591f95994deb0d0a76cc0d695b535775
#
_entry.id   591f95994deb0d0a76cc0d695b535775
#
_cell.length_a   1.000
_cell.length_b   1.000
_cell.length_c   1.000
_cell.angle_alpha   90.00
_cell.angle_beta   90.00
_cell.angle_gamma   90.00
#
_symmetry.space_group_name_H-M   'P 1'
#
loop_
_entity.id
_entity.type
_entity.pdbx_description
1 polymer ?
#
loop_
_entity_poly.entity_id
_entity_poly.type
_entity_poly.pdbx_seq_one_letter_code
_entity_poly.pdbx_strand_id
1 'polypeptide(L)'
;MTHTRTGLMAVLALALIGGRASAQDPDIRPPAERYHVRLQFRTYMPALTGDTRKGSEEVNFVDFNDDLAFQDERTFDARGMLQFGRGTKLRGSYTPLDYQGDQNAPRTFTYGNTRYERGTRVVSSVKGGYYSADIQWDFMKRPWGFLGLIVGAKAIDVDANVVDVADNVREVDTYRVAIPVAGLTGRAYSQRFSIEAEITGLTVGERGHMFDADSSVRFHVSDRLALQAGYRLLRLTGKDEPDELNLRLSGWQFGIELSL
;
A
#
# COMPACT_ATOMS: atom_id res chain seq x y z
N MET A 1 -9.36 -27.75 -20.89
CA MET A 1 -8.11 -27.28 -21.54
C MET A 1 -7.38 -26.42 -20.53
N THR A 2 -6.33 -26.94 -19.94
CA THR A 2 -5.58 -26.34 -18.84
C THR A 2 -4.57 -25.35 -19.41
N HIS A 3 -4.81 -24.05 -19.26
CA HIS A 3 -3.81 -23.02 -19.57
C HIS A 3 -2.92 -22.78 -18.35
N THR A 4 -1.74 -23.36 -18.40
CA THR A 4 -0.63 -23.10 -17.45
C THR A 4 -0.09 -21.69 -17.76
N ARG A 5 -0.42 -20.71 -16.95
CA ARG A 5 0.20 -19.37 -17.00
C ARG A 5 1.55 -19.42 -16.30
N THR A 6 2.59 -19.39 -17.10
CA THR A 6 3.99 -19.32 -16.67
C THR A 6 4.24 -17.91 -16.11
N GLY A 7 4.31 -17.81 -14.78
CA GLY A 7 4.68 -16.57 -14.11
C GLY A 7 6.13 -16.21 -14.42
N LEU A 8 6.34 -15.02 -14.93
CA LEU A 8 7.64 -14.42 -15.19
C LEU A 8 8.28 -14.03 -13.84
N MET A 9 9.11 -14.91 -13.29
CA MET A 9 9.98 -14.58 -12.16
C MET A 9 11.09 -13.66 -12.66
N ALA A 10 10.96 -12.36 -12.40
CA ALA A 10 12.06 -11.43 -12.53
C ALA A 10 13.00 -11.63 -11.33
N VAL A 11 14.11 -12.30 -11.58
CA VAL A 11 15.22 -12.43 -10.61
C VAL A 11 15.90 -11.08 -10.50
N LEU A 12 15.66 -10.38 -9.39
CA LEU A 12 16.38 -9.16 -9.03
C LEU A 12 17.76 -9.57 -8.54
N ALA A 13 18.80 -9.41 -9.37
CA ALA A 13 20.19 -9.59 -8.98
C ALA A 13 20.57 -8.47 -8.00
N LEU A 14 20.70 -8.80 -6.71
CA LEU A 14 21.28 -7.92 -5.71
C LEU A 14 22.78 -7.76 -6.00
N ALA A 15 23.15 -6.65 -6.64
CA ALA A 15 24.53 -6.22 -6.66
C ALA A 15 24.91 -5.71 -5.27
N LEU A 16 25.57 -6.54 -4.47
CA LEU A 16 26.25 -6.14 -3.25
C LEU A 16 27.43 -5.21 -3.63
N ILE A 17 27.17 -3.92 -3.69
CA ILE A 17 28.22 -2.91 -3.78
C ILE A 17 28.90 -2.86 -2.41
N GLY A 18 30.00 -3.55 -2.29
CA GLY A 18 30.90 -3.47 -1.14
C GLY A 18 31.44 -2.04 -0.98
N GLY A 19 30.79 -1.27 -0.11
CA GLY A 19 31.28 0.05 0.26
C GLY A 19 32.57 -0.08 1.07
N ARG A 20 33.67 0.50 0.55
CA ARG A 20 34.91 0.70 1.29
C ARG A 20 34.60 1.44 2.59
N ALA A 21 35.10 0.90 3.70
CA ALA A 21 35.11 1.58 5.00
C ALA A 21 35.97 2.85 4.86
N SER A 22 35.33 3.99 4.66
CA SER A 22 35.94 5.31 4.76
C SER A 22 36.11 5.66 6.23
N ALA A 23 37.24 6.30 6.53
CA ALA A 23 37.61 6.85 7.83
C ALA A 23 36.42 7.54 8.52
N GLN A 24 36.41 7.41 9.86
CA GLN A 24 35.35 7.84 10.79
C GLN A 24 35.00 9.34 10.63
N ASP A 25 34.11 9.65 9.69
CA ASP A 25 33.35 10.88 9.75
C ASP A 25 32.39 10.82 10.96
N PRO A 26 32.32 11.87 11.80
CA PRO A 26 31.40 11.89 12.92
C PRO A 26 29.98 11.66 12.41
N ASP A 27 29.19 10.86 13.15
CA ASP A 27 27.80 10.60 12.79
C ASP A 27 26.96 11.87 12.96
N ILE A 28 26.70 12.54 11.86
CA ILE A 28 25.93 13.79 11.80
C ILE A 28 24.42 13.60 11.87
N ARG A 29 23.92 12.35 11.94
CA ARG A 29 22.47 12.09 11.99
C ARG A 29 21.88 12.62 13.29
N PRO A 30 20.58 13.08 13.26
CA PRO A 30 19.84 13.36 14.48
C PRO A 30 19.79 12.16 15.41
N PRO A 31 19.73 12.31 16.75
CA PRO A 31 19.68 11.19 17.69
C PRO A 31 18.58 10.17 17.35
N ALA A 32 17.39 10.61 16.99
CA ALA A 32 16.28 9.75 16.57
C ALA A 32 16.50 8.98 15.25
N GLU A 33 17.57 9.28 14.49
CA GLU A 33 18.00 8.51 13.31
C GLU A 33 19.15 7.53 13.61
N ARG A 34 19.58 7.43 14.86
CA ARG A 34 20.65 6.52 15.30
C ARG A 34 20.05 5.26 15.91
N TYR A 35 19.43 4.43 15.07
CA TYR A 35 18.79 3.17 15.47
C TYR A 35 19.30 2.01 14.60
N HIS A 36 19.08 0.77 15.07
CA HIS A 36 19.29 -0.44 14.28
C HIS A 36 17.94 -0.99 13.79
N VAL A 37 16.92 -0.91 14.66
CA VAL A 37 15.58 -1.37 14.37
C VAL A 37 14.60 -0.23 14.65
N ARG A 38 13.67 -0.02 13.74
CA ARG A 38 12.54 0.91 13.95
C ARG A 38 11.24 0.19 13.65
N LEU A 39 10.28 0.32 14.54
CA LEU A 39 8.95 -0.23 14.41
C LEU A 39 7.94 0.90 14.43
N GLN A 40 6.93 0.82 13.58
CA GLN A 40 5.81 1.75 13.54
C GLN A 40 4.52 0.96 13.58
N PHE A 41 3.61 1.36 14.43
CA PHE A 41 2.26 0.83 14.53
C PHE A 41 1.29 1.98 14.43
N ARG A 42 0.43 1.93 13.43
CA ARG A 42 -0.51 3.01 13.12
C ARG A 42 -1.92 2.45 12.99
N THR A 43 -2.90 3.11 13.59
CA THR A 43 -4.30 2.96 13.19
C THR A 43 -4.47 3.70 11.88
N TYR A 44 -5.02 3.05 10.89
CA TYR A 44 -5.27 3.60 9.57
C TYR A 44 -6.78 3.58 9.29
N MET A 45 -7.30 4.70 8.78
CA MET A 45 -8.71 4.89 8.45
C MET A 45 -8.84 5.18 6.96
N PRO A 46 -8.68 4.15 6.10
CA PRO A 46 -8.75 4.34 4.65
C PRO A 46 -10.19 4.42 4.17
N ALA A 47 -10.49 5.44 3.38
CA ALA A 47 -11.62 5.44 2.47
C ALA A 47 -11.23 4.65 1.21
N LEU A 48 -12.02 3.60 0.91
CA LEU A 48 -11.90 2.83 -0.32
C LEU A 48 -12.82 3.44 -1.37
N THR A 49 -12.27 3.81 -2.51
CA THR A 49 -13.04 4.23 -3.69
C THR A 49 -12.46 3.59 -4.94
N GLY A 50 -13.29 3.37 -5.94
CA GLY A 50 -12.84 2.84 -7.21
C GLY A 50 -13.87 2.00 -7.92
N ASP A 51 -13.46 1.44 -9.02
CA ASP A 51 -14.28 0.66 -9.92
C ASP A 51 -13.50 -0.47 -10.57
N THR A 52 -14.23 -1.47 -11.03
CA THR A 52 -13.68 -2.53 -11.87
C THR A 52 -14.61 -2.79 -13.04
N ARG A 53 -14.02 -3.16 -14.17
CA ARG A 53 -14.76 -3.60 -15.35
C ARG A 53 -14.10 -4.86 -15.92
N LYS A 54 -14.90 -5.88 -16.19
CA LYS A 54 -14.47 -7.08 -16.90
C LYS A 54 -15.18 -7.14 -18.27
N GLY A 55 -14.38 -7.05 -19.34
CA GLY A 55 -14.91 -6.98 -20.71
C GLY A 55 -15.32 -5.57 -21.12
N SER A 56 -15.90 -5.47 -22.34
CA SER A 56 -16.23 -4.19 -22.98
C SER A 56 -17.67 -3.69 -22.73
N GLU A 57 -18.52 -4.50 -22.12
CA GLU A 57 -19.92 -4.15 -21.87
C GLU A 57 -20.08 -3.24 -20.65
N GLU A 58 -20.95 -2.23 -20.74
CA GLU A 58 -21.19 -1.27 -19.67
C GLU A 58 -21.78 -1.94 -18.40
N VAL A 59 -22.57 -2.99 -18.58
CA VAL A 59 -23.15 -3.78 -17.47
C VAL A 59 -22.09 -4.47 -16.61
N ASN A 60 -20.87 -4.63 -17.12
CA ASN A 60 -19.73 -5.22 -16.41
C ASN A 60 -18.90 -4.20 -15.62
N PHE A 61 -19.30 -2.93 -15.66
CA PHE A 61 -18.73 -1.90 -14.78
C PHE A 61 -19.34 -2.02 -13.39
N VAL A 62 -18.51 -2.08 -12.35
CA VAL A 62 -18.93 -2.20 -10.96
C VAL A 62 -18.19 -1.16 -10.13
N ASP A 63 -18.93 -0.24 -9.52
CA ASP A 63 -18.43 0.74 -8.56
C ASP A 63 -18.40 0.14 -7.15
N PHE A 64 -17.29 0.33 -6.41
CA PHE A 64 -17.10 -0.26 -5.10
C PHE A 64 -17.99 0.34 -4.02
N ASN A 65 -18.34 1.62 -4.15
CA ASN A 65 -19.18 2.30 -3.18
C ASN A 65 -20.66 2.25 -3.57
N ASP A 66 -20.97 2.52 -4.84
CA ASP A 66 -22.37 2.61 -5.30
C ASP A 66 -22.99 1.23 -5.51
N ASP A 67 -22.27 0.26 -6.11
CA ASP A 67 -22.82 -1.06 -6.43
C ASP A 67 -22.57 -2.11 -5.34
N LEU A 68 -21.45 -2.02 -4.61
CA LEU A 68 -21.05 -3.00 -3.58
C LEU A 68 -21.21 -2.47 -2.15
N ALA A 69 -21.45 -1.15 -1.97
CA ALA A 69 -21.63 -0.47 -0.68
C ALA A 69 -20.50 -0.71 0.33
N PHE A 70 -19.25 -0.82 -0.14
CA PHE A 70 -18.13 -0.96 0.78
C PHE A 70 -18.06 0.23 1.73
N GLN A 71 -17.99 -0.07 3.02
CA GLN A 71 -17.89 0.92 4.08
C GLN A 71 -16.41 1.15 4.45
N ASP A 72 -16.12 2.40 4.84
CA ASP A 72 -14.80 2.74 5.35
C ASP A 72 -14.54 2.01 6.68
N GLU A 73 -13.51 1.19 6.74
CA GLU A 73 -13.18 0.44 7.93
C GLU A 73 -11.85 0.91 8.54
N ARG A 74 -11.78 0.82 9.87
CA ARG A 74 -10.52 1.05 10.57
C ARG A 74 -9.68 -0.20 10.48
N THR A 75 -8.44 -0.01 10.10
CA THR A 75 -7.44 -1.07 10.08
C THR A 75 -6.17 -0.63 10.79
N PHE A 76 -5.15 -1.46 10.81
CA PHE A 76 -3.84 -1.06 11.28
C PHE A 76 -2.81 -1.14 10.15
N ASP A 77 -1.74 -0.39 10.29
CA ASP A 77 -0.54 -0.48 9.46
C ASP A 77 0.66 -0.72 10.36
N ALA A 78 1.35 -1.82 10.14
CA ALA A 78 2.59 -2.16 10.84
C ALA A 78 3.76 -2.05 9.87
N ARG A 79 4.82 -1.32 10.27
CA ARG A 79 6.03 -1.13 9.48
C ARG A 79 7.26 -1.42 10.31
N GLY A 80 8.19 -2.20 9.75
CA GLY A 80 9.50 -2.48 10.31
C GLY A 80 10.61 -1.93 9.43
N MET A 81 11.70 -1.45 10.04
CA MET A 81 12.92 -1.02 9.37
C MET A 81 14.14 -1.56 10.10
N LEU A 82 15.08 -2.12 9.32
CA LEU A 82 16.40 -2.50 9.79
C LEU A 82 17.43 -1.59 9.13
N GLN A 83 18.26 -0.92 9.93
CA GLN A 83 19.28 -0.02 9.41
C GLN A 83 20.64 -0.68 9.41
N PHE A 84 21.26 -0.69 8.24
CA PHE A 84 22.62 -1.20 8.02
C PHE A 84 23.57 -0.04 7.77
N GLY A 85 24.60 0.08 8.61
CA GLY A 85 25.52 1.19 8.52
C GLY A 85 24.85 2.55 8.70
N ARG A 86 25.27 3.54 7.92
CA ARG A 86 24.83 4.94 8.12
C ARG A 86 23.77 5.43 7.12
N GLY A 87 23.25 4.57 6.27
CA GLY A 87 22.33 5.09 5.23
C GLY A 87 21.52 4.08 4.46
N THR A 88 21.73 2.78 4.67
CA THR A 88 20.93 1.73 4.02
C THR A 88 19.93 1.17 5.00
N LYS A 89 18.68 1.05 4.60
CA LYS A 89 17.58 0.54 5.42
C LYS A 89 16.82 -0.52 4.62
N LEU A 90 16.60 -1.69 5.23
CA LEU A 90 15.63 -2.67 4.76
C LEU A 90 14.30 -2.38 5.44
N ARG A 91 13.23 -2.35 4.69
CA ARG A 91 11.91 -1.95 5.16
C ARG A 91 10.89 -2.99 4.76
N GLY A 92 9.90 -3.20 5.62
CA GLY A 92 8.74 -4.02 5.32
C GLY A 92 7.51 -3.41 5.96
N SER A 93 6.34 -3.57 5.34
CA SER A 93 5.06 -3.16 5.94
C SER A 93 3.94 -4.14 5.62
N TYR A 94 2.93 -4.12 6.47
CA TYR A 94 1.71 -4.87 6.32
C TYR A 94 0.50 -4.04 6.76
N THR A 95 -0.52 -4.01 5.91
CA THR A 95 -1.81 -3.38 6.16
C THR A 95 -2.90 -4.39 5.81
N PRO A 96 -3.66 -4.94 6.77
CA PRO A 96 -4.81 -5.77 6.45
C PRO A 96 -5.90 -4.95 5.77
N LEU A 97 -6.60 -5.60 4.86
CA LEU A 97 -7.74 -5.05 4.13
C LEU A 97 -8.94 -5.94 4.44
N ASP A 98 -9.99 -5.37 5.05
CA ASP A 98 -11.26 -6.05 5.33
C ASP A 98 -12.38 -5.03 5.08
N TYR A 99 -13.07 -5.15 3.95
CA TYR A 99 -14.16 -4.28 3.56
C TYR A 99 -15.41 -5.11 3.38
N GLN A 100 -16.54 -4.58 3.84
CA GLN A 100 -17.83 -5.25 3.77
C GLN A 100 -18.88 -4.28 3.28
N GLY A 101 -19.86 -4.80 2.52
CA GLY A 101 -21.00 -4.07 2.03
C GLY A 101 -22.25 -4.94 2.06
N ASP A 102 -23.41 -4.32 2.31
CA ASP A 102 -24.73 -4.97 2.30
C ASP A 102 -25.76 -3.95 1.84
N GLN A 103 -26.28 -4.14 0.64
CA GLN A 103 -27.33 -3.27 0.08
C GLN A 103 -28.17 -3.98 -0.97
N ASN A 104 -29.27 -3.34 -1.34
CA ASN A 104 -30.01 -3.72 -2.53
C ASN A 104 -29.34 -3.10 -3.76
N ALA A 105 -29.05 -3.91 -4.79
CA ALA A 105 -28.42 -3.47 -6.03
C ALA A 105 -29.16 -2.25 -6.62
N PRO A 106 -28.52 -1.08 -6.76
CA PRO A 106 -29.17 0.13 -7.26
C PRO A 106 -29.50 0.05 -8.76
N ARG A 107 -28.78 -0.80 -9.47
CA ARG A 107 -28.91 -1.11 -10.90
C ARG A 107 -28.57 -2.57 -11.17
N THR A 108 -28.90 -3.07 -12.34
CA THR A 108 -28.41 -4.37 -12.80
C THR A 108 -26.92 -4.25 -13.17
N PHE A 109 -26.08 -5.15 -12.64
CA PHE A 109 -24.66 -5.23 -12.97
C PHE A 109 -24.20 -6.69 -13.04
N THR A 110 -23.05 -6.93 -13.66
CA THR A 110 -22.41 -8.24 -13.72
C THR A 110 -21.07 -8.19 -12.97
N TYR A 111 -20.86 -9.12 -12.05
CA TYR A 111 -19.58 -9.32 -11.38
C TYR A 111 -19.12 -10.76 -11.59
N GLY A 112 -17.93 -10.94 -12.15
CA GLY A 112 -17.49 -12.26 -12.59
C GLY A 112 -18.38 -12.83 -13.69
N ASN A 113 -18.99 -13.97 -13.43
CA ASN A 113 -19.93 -14.64 -14.33
C ASN A 113 -21.41 -14.51 -13.88
N THR A 114 -21.64 -13.77 -12.81
CA THR A 114 -22.96 -13.67 -12.19
C THR A 114 -23.57 -12.29 -12.45
N ARG A 115 -24.82 -12.29 -12.90
CA ARG A 115 -25.61 -11.08 -13.10
C ARG A 115 -26.49 -10.84 -11.88
N TYR A 116 -26.40 -9.63 -11.33
CA TYR A 116 -27.17 -9.16 -10.19
C TYR A 116 -28.23 -8.18 -10.68
N GLU A 117 -29.51 -8.54 -10.48
CA GLU A 117 -30.62 -7.69 -10.94
C GLU A 117 -30.85 -6.54 -9.96
N ARG A 118 -31.35 -5.41 -10.49
CA ARG A 118 -31.71 -4.27 -9.67
C ARG A 118 -32.71 -4.65 -8.57
N GLY A 119 -32.44 -4.24 -7.34
CA GLY A 119 -33.27 -4.52 -6.17
C GLY A 119 -32.92 -5.80 -5.43
N THR A 120 -32.08 -6.67 -5.99
CA THR A 120 -31.55 -7.86 -5.31
C THR A 120 -30.66 -7.45 -4.16
N ARG A 121 -30.80 -8.08 -3.00
CA ARG A 121 -29.89 -7.86 -1.87
C ARG A 121 -28.55 -8.51 -2.13
N VAL A 122 -27.51 -7.69 -2.19
CA VAL A 122 -26.14 -8.08 -2.44
C VAL A 122 -25.31 -7.86 -1.18
N VAL A 123 -24.61 -8.91 -0.75
CA VAL A 123 -23.62 -8.85 0.32
C VAL A 123 -22.24 -9.03 -0.30
N SER A 124 -21.38 -8.03 -0.10
CA SER A 124 -20.03 -8.00 -0.65
C SER A 124 -18.99 -7.99 0.44
N SER A 125 -17.83 -8.58 0.18
CA SER A 125 -16.67 -8.49 1.09
C SER A 125 -15.36 -8.60 0.33
N VAL A 126 -14.36 -7.84 0.78
CA VAL A 126 -12.96 -7.96 0.32
C VAL A 126 -12.09 -8.17 1.53
N LYS A 127 -11.35 -9.28 1.56
CA LYS A 127 -10.45 -9.64 2.66
C LYS A 127 -9.06 -9.96 2.14
N GLY A 128 -8.04 -9.48 2.86
CA GLY A 128 -6.66 -9.77 2.48
C GLY A 128 -5.67 -8.81 3.08
N GLY A 129 -4.63 -8.46 2.33
CA GLY A 129 -3.57 -7.58 2.81
C GLY A 129 -2.81 -6.86 1.72
N TYR A 130 -2.28 -5.74 2.13
CA TYR A 130 -1.31 -4.96 1.39
C TYR A 130 0.06 -5.06 2.06
N TYR A 131 1.07 -5.42 1.29
CA TYR A 131 2.42 -5.69 1.77
C TYR A 131 3.42 -4.79 1.05
N SER A 132 4.50 -4.41 1.71
CA SER A 132 5.68 -3.85 1.04
C SER A 132 6.98 -4.49 1.54
N ALA A 133 7.96 -4.54 0.64
CA ALA A 133 9.34 -4.91 0.96
C ALA A 133 10.27 -4.02 0.13
N ASP A 134 11.05 -3.16 0.79
CA ASP A 134 11.79 -2.09 0.15
C ASP A 134 13.20 -1.96 0.73
N ILE A 135 14.15 -1.54 -0.11
CA ILE A 135 15.46 -1.04 0.29
C ILE A 135 15.44 0.48 0.12
N GLN A 136 15.82 1.18 1.18
CA GLN A 136 16.02 2.62 1.17
C GLN A 136 17.51 2.92 1.26
N TRP A 137 17.98 3.86 0.46
CA TRP A 137 19.34 4.39 0.53
C TRP A 137 19.30 5.91 0.70
N ASP A 138 19.81 6.38 1.87
CA ASP A 138 19.88 7.81 2.18
C ASP A 138 21.12 8.41 1.51
N PHE A 139 20.90 9.08 0.37
CA PHE A 139 21.98 9.70 -0.42
C PHE A 139 22.36 11.10 0.09
N MET A 140 21.47 11.78 0.81
CA MET A 140 21.75 13.02 1.49
C MET A 140 21.42 12.89 2.98
N LYS A 141 22.40 13.21 3.84
CA LYS A 141 22.26 13.19 5.30
C LYS A 141 22.77 14.51 5.87
N ARG A 142 21.99 15.10 6.76
CA ARG A 142 22.27 16.37 7.43
C ARG A 142 21.89 16.26 8.91
N PRO A 143 22.41 17.13 9.80
CA PRO A 143 21.99 17.16 11.21
C PRO A 143 20.50 17.39 11.40
N TRP A 144 19.83 17.97 10.42
CA TRP A 144 18.41 18.26 10.44
C TRP A 144 17.54 17.29 9.62
N GLY A 145 18.12 16.25 8.99
CA GLY A 145 17.33 15.29 8.23
C GLY A 145 18.07 14.49 7.17
N PHE A 146 17.29 13.77 6.35
CA PHE A 146 17.82 13.02 5.22
C PHE A 146 16.89 13.08 4.00
N LEU A 147 17.47 12.79 2.84
CA LEU A 147 16.74 12.39 1.63
C LEU A 147 17.25 11.02 1.19
N GLY A 148 16.33 10.13 0.82
CA GLY A 148 16.61 8.77 0.43
C GLY A 148 15.88 8.34 -0.84
N LEU A 149 16.48 7.39 -1.54
CA LEU A 149 15.90 6.66 -2.66
C LEU A 149 15.32 5.34 -2.13
N ILE A 150 14.18 4.95 -2.63
CA ILE A 150 13.51 3.68 -2.32
C ILE A 150 13.41 2.85 -3.58
N VAL A 151 13.72 1.56 -3.47
CA VAL A 151 13.47 0.56 -4.51
C VAL A 151 12.95 -0.71 -3.83
N GLY A 152 11.88 -1.27 -4.34
CA GLY A 152 11.29 -2.45 -3.75
C GLY A 152 10.11 -3.01 -4.51
N ALA A 153 9.23 -3.70 -3.80
CA ALA A 153 7.99 -4.25 -4.32
C ALA A 153 6.84 -4.04 -3.35
N LYS A 154 5.66 -3.85 -3.91
CA LYS A 154 4.39 -3.78 -3.18
C LYS A 154 3.47 -4.86 -3.70
N ALA A 155 2.78 -5.57 -2.80
CA ALA A 155 1.90 -6.65 -3.15
C ALA A 155 0.52 -6.45 -2.53
N ILE A 156 -0.51 -6.79 -3.31
CA ILE A 156 -1.89 -6.89 -2.87
C ILE A 156 -2.29 -8.35 -3.03
N ASP A 157 -2.80 -8.95 -1.95
CA ASP A 157 -3.37 -10.31 -1.96
C ASP A 157 -4.73 -10.21 -1.28
N VAL A 158 -5.81 -10.28 -2.06
CA VAL A 158 -7.18 -10.11 -1.60
C VAL A 158 -8.12 -11.11 -2.25
N ASP A 159 -9.08 -11.58 -1.46
CA ASP A 159 -10.23 -12.35 -1.91
C ASP A 159 -11.47 -11.44 -1.88
N ALA A 160 -12.11 -11.28 -3.03
CA ALA A 160 -13.34 -10.54 -3.18
C ALA A 160 -14.51 -11.52 -3.33
N ASN A 161 -15.57 -11.31 -2.54
CA ASN A 161 -16.79 -12.10 -2.59
C ASN A 161 -17.99 -11.21 -2.83
N VAL A 162 -18.87 -11.61 -3.73
CA VAL A 162 -20.16 -10.99 -3.95
C VAL A 162 -21.24 -12.06 -3.93
N VAL A 163 -22.25 -11.89 -3.08
CA VAL A 163 -23.29 -12.89 -2.84
C VAL A 163 -24.67 -12.27 -3.14
N ASP A 164 -25.42 -12.90 -4.02
CA ASP A 164 -26.85 -12.71 -4.14
C ASP A 164 -27.54 -13.49 -3.03
N VAL A 165 -28.21 -12.79 -2.12
CA VAL A 165 -28.84 -13.43 -0.95
C VAL A 165 -30.14 -14.15 -1.34
N ALA A 166 -30.84 -13.70 -2.38
CA ALA A 166 -32.12 -14.28 -2.79
C ALA A 166 -31.92 -15.64 -3.47
N ASP A 167 -30.99 -15.72 -4.41
CA ASP A 167 -30.72 -16.90 -5.20
C ASP A 167 -29.59 -17.77 -4.61
N ASN A 168 -28.95 -17.29 -3.52
CA ASN A 168 -27.80 -17.93 -2.88
C ASN A 168 -26.64 -18.20 -3.86
N VAL A 169 -26.47 -17.31 -4.82
CA VAL A 169 -25.38 -17.37 -5.81
C VAL A 169 -24.20 -16.59 -5.27
N ARG A 170 -23.02 -17.19 -5.30
CA ARG A 170 -21.79 -16.61 -4.80
C ARG A 170 -20.73 -16.58 -5.88
N GLU A 171 -20.15 -15.42 -6.10
CA GLU A 171 -18.97 -15.22 -6.94
C GLU A 171 -17.76 -14.89 -6.07
N VAL A 172 -16.63 -15.53 -6.35
CA VAL A 172 -15.38 -15.34 -5.61
C VAL A 172 -14.27 -15.08 -6.59
N ASP A 173 -13.61 -13.93 -6.44
CA ASP A 173 -12.42 -13.56 -7.21
C ASP A 173 -11.23 -13.39 -6.26
N THR A 174 -10.08 -13.98 -6.61
CA THR A 174 -8.82 -13.79 -5.89
C THR A 174 -7.86 -12.95 -6.72
N TYR A 175 -7.40 -11.84 -6.15
CA TYR A 175 -6.45 -10.93 -6.78
C TYR A 175 -5.10 -11.00 -6.06
N ARG A 176 -4.06 -11.43 -6.79
CA ARG A 176 -2.68 -11.45 -6.30
C ARG A 176 -1.78 -10.73 -7.28
N VAL A 177 -1.29 -9.59 -6.87
CA VAL A 177 -0.40 -8.78 -7.70
C VAL A 177 0.78 -8.28 -6.90
N ALA A 178 1.98 -8.38 -7.47
CA ALA A 178 3.20 -7.77 -6.93
C ALA A 178 3.76 -6.81 -7.97
N ILE A 179 3.99 -5.57 -7.56
CA ILE A 179 4.38 -4.46 -8.42
C ILE A 179 5.75 -3.95 -7.93
N PRO A 180 6.79 -3.97 -8.76
CA PRO A 180 8.04 -3.30 -8.43
C PRO A 180 7.80 -1.80 -8.34
N VAL A 181 8.45 -1.13 -7.39
CA VAL A 181 8.30 0.31 -7.18
C VAL A 181 9.65 0.97 -6.98
N ALA A 182 9.72 2.23 -7.37
CA ALA A 182 10.81 3.13 -7.02
C ALA A 182 10.24 4.44 -6.48
N GLY A 183 11.03 5.16 -5.68
CA GLY A 183 10.53 6.39 -5.11
C GLY A 183 11.55 7.15 -4.28
N LEU A 184 11.05 8.20 -3.64
CA LEU A 184 11.83 9.10 -2.80
C LEU A 184 11.21 9.17 -1.42
N THR A 185 12.05 9.34 -0.42
CA THR A 185 11.65 9.64 0.94
C THR A 185 12.54 10.71 1.53
N GLY A 186 12.00 11.47 2.47
CA GLY A 186 12.77 12.44 3.21
C GLY A 186 12.15 12.70 4.57
N ARG A 187 13.00 12.95 5.55
CA ARG A 187 12.59 13.36 6.90
C ARG A 187 13.40 14.56 7.34
N ALA A 188 12.69 15.57 7.83
CA ALA A 188 13.29 16.76 8.45
C ALA A 188 12.96 16.78 9.94
N TYR A 189 13.94 17.16 10.76
CA TYR A 189 13.86 17.24 12.21
C TYR A 189 13.96 18.68 12.70
N SER A 190 13.15 19.04 13.67
CA SER A 190 13.22 20.31 14.39
C SER A 190 12.90 20.07 15.86
N GLN A 191 13.91 20.11 16.73
CA GLN A 191 13.78 19.85 18.16
C GLN A 191 13.05 18.52 18.46
N ARG A 192 11.80 18.60 18.93
CA ARG A 192 10.96 17.44 19.26
C ARG A 192 10.01 17.01 18.14
N PHE A 193 10.08 17.66 16.99
CA PHE A 193 9.22 17.33 15.86
C PHE A 193 10.02 16.80 14.68
N SER A 194 9.41 15.94 13.91
CA SER A 194 9.89 15.61 12.57
C SER A 194 8.73 15.47 11.60
N ILE A 195 9.02 15.81 10.34
CA ILE A 195 8.09 15.62 9.23
C ILE A 195 8.75 14.65 8.26
N GLU A 196 8.03 13.62 7.86
CA GLU A 196 8.46 12.69 6.83
C GLU A 196 7.46 12.68 5.69
N ALA A 197 7.98 12.59 4.48
CA ALA A 197 7.21 12.34 3.28
C ALA A 197 7.87 11.23 2.48
N GLU A 198 7.05 10.37 1.90
CA GLU A 198 7.45 9.28 1.05
C GLU A 198 6.53 9.23 -0.17
N ILE A 199 7.12 9.05 -1.34
CA ILE A 199 6.40 8.84 -2.59
C ILE A 199 7.05 7.67 -3.30
N THR A 200 6.27 6.65 -3.60
CA THR A 200 6.71 5.48 -4.38
C THR A 200 5.71 5.19 -5.47
N GLY A 201 6.18 4.63 -6.57
CA GLY A 201 5.29 4.25 -7.66
C GLY A 201 6.02 3.58 -8.81
N LEU A 202 5.22 3.15 -9.76
CA LEU A 202 5.66 2.66 -11.06
C LEU A 202 4.59 2.96 -12.09
N THR A 203 5.03 3.31 -13.30
CA THR A 203 4.18 3.38 -14.49
C THR A 203 4.66 2.35 -15.50
N VAL A 204 3.75 1.49 -15.97
CA VAL A 204 4.03 0.45 -16.98
C VAL A 204 3.27 0.82 -18.27
N GLY A 205 3.57 1.99 -18.80
CA GLY A 205 2.94 2.50 -20.02
C GLY A 205 1.41 2.51 -19.90
N GLU A 206 0.73 1.97 -20.92
CA GLU A 206 -0.74 1.90 -20.97
C GLU A 206 -1.36 0.81 -20.08
N ARG A 207 -0.54 -0.13 -19.58
CA ARG A 207 -1.01 -1.25 -18.75
C ARG A 207 -1.36 -0.87 -17.33
N GLY A 208 -0.95 0.31 -16.89
CA GLY A 208 -1.33 0.80 -15.60
C GLY A 208 -0.25 1.54 -14.83
N HIS A 209 -0.64 2.08 -13.71
CA HIS A 209 0.27 2.79 -12.82
C HIS A 209 -0.12 2.55 -11.35
N MET A 210 0.89 2.57 -10.50
CA MET A 210 0.75 2.57 -9.06
C MET A 210 1.42 3.82 -8.48
N PHE A 211 0.75 4.47 -7.56
CA PHE A 211 1.25 5.62 -6.82
C PHE A 211 0.87 5.48 -5.34
N ASP A 212 1.85 5.57 -4.46
CA ASP A 212 1.65 5.51 -3.00
C ASP A 212 2.42 6.66 -2.36
N ALA A 213 1.70 7.59 -1.75
CA ALA A 213 2.24 8.72 -1.02
C ALA A 213 1.85 8.62 0.46
N ASP A 214 2.83 8.73 1.34
CA ASP A 214 2.68 8.70 2.80
C ASP A 214 3.35 9.94 3.38
N SER A 215 2.64 10.72 4.16
CA SER A 215 3.19 11.88 4.87
C SER A 215 2.80 11.83 6.33
N SER A 216 3.72 12.22 7.22
CA SER A 216 3.48 12.18 8.65
C SER A 216 4.29 13.21 9.42
N VAL A 217 3.69 13.71 10.47
CA VAL A 217 4.33 14.53 11.50
C VAL A 217 4.51 13.66 12.74
N ARG A 218 5.66 13.78 13.38
CA ARG A 218 5.99 13.06 14.61
C ARG A 218 6.36 14.00 15.72
N PHE A 219 5.89 13.68 16.91
CA PHE A 219 6.31 14.31 18.16
C PHE A 219 7.18 13.32 18.94
N HIS A 220 8.46 13.60 19.08
CA HIS A 220 9.43 12.77 19.79
C HIS A 220 9.29 12.99 21.31
N VAL A 221 8.71 12.00 21.97
CA VAL A 221 8.63 11.96 23.45
C VAL A 221 10.02 11.71 24.02
N SER A 222 10.80 10.88 23.31
CA SER A 222 12.22 10.61 23.59
C SER A 222 12.93 10.26 22.28
N ASP A 223 14.25 10.01 22.31
CA ASP A 223 15.01 9.55 21.15
C ASP A 223 14.52 8.19 20.61
N ARG A 224 13.81 7.42 21.44
CA ARG A 224 13.32 6.08 21.10
C ARG A 224 11.84 5.98 20.83
N LEU A 225 11.03 6.94 21.31
CA LEU A 225 9.58 6.91 21.21
C LEU A 225 9.06 8.21 20.60
N ALA A 226 8.26 8.08 19.56
CA ALA A 226 7.50 9.20 18.99
C ALA A 226 6.03 8.82 18.79
N LEU A 227 5.17 9.82 18.95
CA LEU A 227 3.78 9.80 18.52
C LEU A 227 3.73 10.31 17.08
N GLN A 228 2.90 9.72 16.24
CA GLN A 228 2.79 10.14 14.85
C GLN A 228 1.34 10.32 14.41
N ALA A 229 1.14 11.28 13.53
CA ALA A 229 -0.09 11.51 12.78
C ALA A 229 0.26 11.75 11.32
N GLY A 230 -0.53 11.22 10.40
CA GLY A 230 -0.21 11.30 8.98
C GLY A 230 -1.40 11.05 8.08
N TYR A 231 -1.13 11.15 6.79
CA TYR A 231 -2.10 10.86 5.73
C TYR A 231 -1.43 10.05 4.63
N ARG A 232 -2.14 9.03 4.16
CA ARG A 232 -1.68 8.16 3.08
C ARG A 232 -2.67 8.16 1.93
N LEU A 233 -2.14 8.14 0.72
CA LEU A 233 -2.86 8.01 -0.53
C LEU A 233 -2.20 6.91 -1.37
N LEU A 234 -2.92 5.81 -1.58
CA LEU A 234 -2.58 4.76 -2.53
C LEU A 234 -3.54 4.83 -3.71
N ARG A 235 -3.00 4.85 -4.93
CA ARG A 235 -3.76 4.73 -6.17
C ARG A 235 -3.15 3.61 -7.00
N LEU A 236 -4.00 2.71 -7.47
CA LEU A 236 -3.66 1.65 -8.40
C LEU A 236 -4.62 1.70 -9.58
N THR A 237 -4.08 1.76 -10.78
CA THR A 237 -4.83 1.61 -12.02
C THR A 237 -4.21 0.47 -12.81
N GLY A 238 -5.01 -0.51 -13.17
CA GLY A 238 -4.61 -1.64 -14.00
C GLY A 238 -5.48 -1.71 -15.24
N LYS A 239 -4.86 -1.96 -16.39
CA LYS A 239 -5.55 -2.19 -17.67
C LYS A 239 -4.96 -3.42 -18.33
N ASP A 240 -5.81 -4.39 -18.58
CA ASP A 240 -5.49 -5.59 -19.39
C ASP A 240 -6.70 -5.80 -20.32
N GLU A 241 -6.71 -5.07 -21.44
CA GLU A 241 -7.87 -4.96 -22.33
C GLU A 241 -8.54 -6.31 -22.59
N PRO A 242 -9.87 -6.40 -22.38
CA PRO A 242 -10.81 -5.31 -22.10
C PRO A 242 -11.06 -5.00 -20.61
N ASP A 243 -10.27 -5.57 -19.69
CA ASP A 243 -10.47 -5.46 -18.23
C ASP A 243 -9.78 -4.21 -17.68
N GLU A 244 -10.45 -3.51 -16.78
CA GLU A 244 -9.92 -2.33 -16.09
C GLU A 244 -10.17 -2.41 -14.59
N LEU A 245 -9.20 -1.92 -13.80
CA LEU A 245 -9.30 -1.77 -12.36
C LEU A 245 -8.78 -0.39 -11.96
N ASN A 246 -9.58 0.38 -11.25
CA ASN A 246 -9.18 1.61 -10.60
C ASN A 246 -9.43 1.47 -9.10
N LEU A 247 -8.38 1.59 -8.30
CA LEU A 247 -8.44 1.50 -6.85
C LEU A 247 -7.78 2.72 -6.23
N ARG A 248 -8.43 3.32 -5.26
CA ARG A 248 -7.89 4.38 -4.42
C ARG A 248 -8.19 4.09 -2.96
N LEU A 249 -7.13 4.09 -2.14
CA LEU A 249 -7.20 4.05 -0.69
C LEU A 249 -6.58 5.34 -0.15
N SER A 250 -7.32 6.12 0.62
CA SER A 250 -6.79 7.34 1.19
C SER A 250 -7.36 7.60 2.57
N GLY A 251 -6.50 8.01 3.52
CA GLY A 251 -6.98 8.21 4.88
C GLY A 251 -5.92 8.67 5.87
N TRP A 252 -6.41 9.04 7.04
CA TRP A 252 -5.60 9.46 8.17
C TRP A 252 -4.98 8.27 8.89
N GLN A 253 -3.81 8.51 9.45
CA GLN A 253 -3.05 7.54 10.23
C GLN A 253 -2.61 8.17 11.53
N PHE A 254 -2.73 7.40 12.64
CA PHE A 254 -2.28 7.81 13.96
C PHE A 254 -1.58 6.64 14.63
N GLY A 255 -0.48 6.88 15.31
CA GLY A 255 0.24 5.77 15.93
C GLY A 255 1.51 6.17 16.65
N ILE A 256 2.36 5.16 16.83
CA ILE A 256 3.63 5.26 17.54
C ILE A 256 4.78 4.79 16.66
N GLU A 257 5.96 5.35 16.91
CA GLU A 257 7.24 4.91 16.35
C GLU A 257 8.18 4.57 17.50
N LEU A 258 8.78 3.38 17.44
CA LEU A 258 9.81 2.91 18.37
C LEU A 258 11.13 2.74 17.61
N SER A 259 12.19 3.35 18.12
CA SER A 259 13.57 3.27 17.57
C SER A 259 14.50 2.59 18.59
N LEU A 260 15.12 1.46 18.20
CA LEU A 260 15.93 0.59 19.05
C LEU A 260 17.37 0.43 18.55
#